data_57373abb8e3ccfd2993c8fd6d21285bc
#
_entry.id   57373abb8e3ccfd2993c8fd6d21285bc
#
_cell.length_a   1.000
_cell.length_b   1.000
_cell.length_c   1.000
_cell.angle_alpha   90.00
_cell.angle_beta   90.00
_cell.angle_gamma   90.00
#
_symmetry.space_group_name_H-M   'P 1'
#
loop_
_entity.id
_entity.type
_entity.pdbx_description
1 polymer ?
#
loop_
_entity_poly.entity_id
_entity_poly.type
_entity_poly.pdbx_seq_one_letter_code
_entity_poly.pdbx_strand_id
1 'polypeptide(L)'
;MNLLKENAIQKETDQILENMQNNHKTGLLLTRKEVFQLCEKRNAVLVQCGRLELNGGIMDQLIDVFMDCPYVTRDEFADVMEEVIEVFYTMKIECLDLIDDQHLMHYMRKQLDESHGVVVMMSDAVNEYCRKTVEKGIYEPAE
;
A
#
# COMPACT_ATOMS: atom_id res chain seq x y z
N MET A 1 24.79 5.69 3.47
CA MET A 1 23.43 6.04 3.04
C MET A 1 23.47 7.30 2.19
N ASN A 2 22.63 7.38 1.18
CA ASN A 2 22.60 8.51 0.26
C ASN A 2 21.80 9.67 0.86
N LEU A 3 22.46 10.81 1.07
CA LEU A 3 21.83 11.99 1.69
C LEU A 3 20.65 12.52 0.86
N LEU A 4 20.78 12.50 -0.46
CA LEU A 4 19.69 12.93 -1.34
C LEU A 4 18.45 12.06 -1.19
N LYS A 5 18.65 10.76 -1.03
CA LYS A 5 17.57 9.80 -0.81
C LYS A 5 16.87 10.06 0.51
N GLU A 6 17.62 10.31 1.58
CA GLU A 6 17.05 10.65 2.88
C GLU A 6 16.23 11.93 2.82
N ASN A 7 16.73 12.96 2.15
CA ASN A 7 16.00 14.22 2.00
C ASN A 7 14.70 14.04 1.24
N ALA A 8 14.70 13.20 0.20
CA ALA A 8 13.50 12.90 -0.57
C ALA A 8 12.47 12.18 0.28
N ILE A 9 12.91 11.21 1.11
CA ILE A 9 12.02 10.49 2.03
C ILE A 9 11.43 11.45 3.07
N GLN A 10 12.23 12.37 3.59
CA GLN A 10 11.74 13.35 4.56
C GLN A 10 10.68 14.28 3.96
N LYS A 11 10.89 14.75 2.75
CA LYS A 11 9.91 15.57 2.05
C LYS A 11 8.60 14.84 1.84
N GLU A 12 8.68 13.59 1.42
CA GLU A 12 7.51 12.76 1.21
C GLU A 12 6.79 12.51 2.54
N THR A 13 7.55 12.24 3.59
CA THR A 13 7.00 12.05 4.94
C THR A 13 6.22 13.29 5.37
N ASP A 14 6.80 14.48 5.18
CA ASP A 14 6.13 15.74 5.51
C ASP A 14 4.83 15.91 4.73
N GLN A 15 4.86 15.59 3.44
CA GLN A 15 3.68 15.70 2.58
C GLN A 15 2.57 14.76 3.04
N ILE A 16 2.90 13.53 3.36
CA ILE A 16 1.93 12.54 3.83
C ILE A 16 1.32 12.97 5.15
N LEU A 17 2.14 13.44 6.09
CA LEU A 17 1.64 13.90 7.38
C LEU A 17 0.71 15.09 7.22
N GLU A 18 1.03 16.03 6.35
CA GLU A 18 0.18 17.17 6.06
C GLU A 18 -1.17 16.73 5.49
N ASN A 19 -1.14 15.79 4.55
CA ASN A 19 -2.37 15.25 3.95
C ASN A 19 -3.23 14.54 4.99
N MET A 20 -2.62 13.80 5.91
CA MET A 20 -3.35 13.14 6.99
C MET A 20 -4.02 14.13 7.92
N GLN A 21 -3.33 15.22 8.27
CA GLN A 21 -3.89 16.26 9.13
C GLN A 21 -5.09 16.95 8.50
N ASN A 22 -5.07 17.09 7.18
CA ASN A 22 -6.15 17.75 6.45
C ASN A 22 -7.33 16.83 6.15
N ASN A 23 -7.15 15.53 6.28
CA ASN A 23 -8.13 14.53 5.86
C ASN A 23 -8.58 13.63 7.02
N HIS A 24 -9.15 14.20 8.06
CA HIS A 24 -9.52 13.53 9.31
C HIS A 24 -10.60 12.46 9.15
N LYS A 25 -10.33 11.43 8.37
CA LYS A 25 -11.32 10.40 8.06
C LYS A 25 -11.68 9.54 9.26
N THR A 26 -10.69 9.16 10.06
CA THR A 26 -10.87 8.18 11.14
C THR A 26 -10.29 8.62 12.47
N GLY A 27 -9.56 9.72 12.50
CA GLY A 27 -8.84 10.13 13.70
C GLY A 27 -7.56 9.34 13.94
N LEU A 28 -7.23 8.38 13.07
CA LEU A 28 -5.97 7.65 13.16
C LEU A 28 -4.85 8.51 12.61
N LEU A 29 -3.91 8.87 13.47
CA LEU A 29 -2.76 9.65 13.06
C LEU A 29 -1.49 8.82 13.27
N LEU A 30 -0.72 8.66 12.21
CA LEU A 30 0.58 8.01 12.29
C LEU A 30 1.62 9.01 12.77
N THR A 31 2.62 8.52 13.50
CA THR A 31 3.74 9.37 13.88
C THR A 31 4.64 9.60 12.67
N ARG A 32 5.46 10.66 12.77
CA ARG A 32 6.45 10.94 11.73
C ARG A 32 7.38 9.75 11.50
N LYS A 33 7.79 9.09 12.59
CA LYS A 33 8.65 7.91 12.52
C LYS A 33 7.98 6.79 11.74
N GLU A 34 6.69 6.56 11.99
CA GLU A 34 5.94 5.52 11.30
C GLU A 34 5.81 5.81 9.80
N VAL A 35 5.48 7.05 9.44
CA VAL A 35 5.37 7.42 8.01
C VAL A 35 6.72 7.31 7.32
N PHE A 36 7.78 7.77 7.98
CA PHE A 36 9.14 7.64 7.43
C PHE A 36 9.49 6.16 7.20
N GLN A 37 9.16 5.31 8.15
CA GLN A 37 9.36 3.86 8.04
C GLN A 37 8.64 3.27 6.83
N LEU A 38 7.41 3.69 6.60
CA LEU A 38 6.64 3.23 5.45
C LEU A 38 7.24 3.70 4.13
N CYS A 39 7.71 4.94 4.08
CA CYS A 39 8.37 5.47 2.88
C CYS A 39 9.68 4.72 2.58
N GLU A 40 10.44 4.39 3.62
CA GLU A 40 11.65 3.58 3.45
C GLU A 40 11.32 2.19 2.90
N LYS A 41 10.27 1.56 3.45
CA LYS A 41 9.84 0.24 2.97
C LYS A 41 9.41 0.30 1.52
N ARG A 42 8.60 1.30 1.14
CA ARG A 42 8.19 1.46 -0.24
C ARG A 42 9.39 1.60 -1.18
N ASN A 43 10.36 2.43 -0.81
CA ASN A 43 11.53 2.63 -1.65
C ASN A 43 12.34 1.35 -1.82
N ALA A 44 12.48 0.55 -0.75
CA ALA A 44 13.16 -0.74 -0.83
C ALA A 44 12.43 -1.70 -1.78
N VAL A 45 11.10 -1.74 -1.69
CA VAL A 45 10.28 -2.59 -2.56
C VAL A 45 10.39 -2.15 -4.01
N LEU A 46 10.34 -0.83 -4.27
CA LEU A 46 10.48 -0.30 -5.62
C LEU A 46 11.82 -0.70 -6.26
N VAL A 47 12.90 -0.64 -5.49
CA VAL A 47 14.21 -1.06 -5.96
C VAL A 47 14.19 -2.54 -6.33
N GLN A 48 13.60 -3.38 -5.48
CA GLN A 48 13.49 -4.83 -5.74
C GLN A 48 12.67 -5.12 -6.99
N CYS A 49 11.64 -4.32 -7.24
CA CYS A 49 10.74 -4.48 -8.38
C CYS A 49 11.25 -3.81 -9.65
N GLY A 50 12.32 -3.03 -9.57
CA GLY A 50 12.83 -2.27 -10.71
C GLY A 50 11.88 -1.17 -11.17
N ARG A 51 11.14 -0.55 -10.23
CA ARG A 51 10.17 0.49 -10.52
C ARG A 51 10.61 1.83 -9.96
N LEU A 52 10.11 2.90 -10.60
CA LEU A 52 10.31 4.27 -10.14
C LEU A 52 8.96 4.93 -9.90
N GLU A 53 8.89 5.70 -8.81
CA GLU A 53 7.77 6.60 -8.56
C GLU A 53 8.33 7.98 -8.22
N LEU A 54 7.79 9.00 -8.86
CA LEU A 54 8.31 10.35 -8.72
C LEU A 54 7.63 11.15 -7.61
N ASN A 55 6.56 10.63 -7.03
CA ASN A 55 5.84 11.28 -5.95
C ASN A 55 5.24 10.25 -5.01
N GLY A 56 4.73 10.71 -3.86
CA GLY A 56 4.19 9.85 -2.82
C GLY A 56 2.71 9.54 -2.93
N GLY A 57 2.08 9.79 -4.07
CA GLY A 57 0.63 9.64 -4.23
C GLY A 57 0.11 8.26 -3.91
N ILE A 58 0.83 7.22 -4.30
CA ILE A 58 0.43 5.83 -4.02
C ILE A 58 0.43 5.56 -2.53
N MET A 59 1.43 6.04 -1.80
CA MET A 59 1.49 5.87 -0.34
C MET A 59 0.29 6.51 0.36
N ASP A 60 -0.05 7.74 -0.03
CA ASP A 60 -1.22 8.41 0.53
C ASP A 60 -2.49 7.60 0.29
N GLN A 61 -2.65 7.07 -0.91
CA GLN A 61 -3.82 6.29 -1.28
C GLN A 61 -3.88 4.98 -0.49
N LEU A 62 -2.76 4.27 -0.35
CA LEU A 62 -2.71 3.03 0.42
C LEU A 62 -3.05 3.28 1.88
N ILE A 63 -2.46 4.29 2.49
CA ILE A 63 -2.75 4.64 3.88
C ILE A 63 -4.24 4.94 4.04
N ASP A 64 -4.79 5.74 3.14
CA ASP A 64 -6.19 6.13 3.20
C ASP A 64 -7.13 4.94 3.08
N VAL A 65 -6.85 4.01 2.17
CA VAL A 65 -7.70 2.84 1.96
C VAL A 65 -7.71 1.91 3.17
N PHE A 66 -6.57 1.78 3.88
CA PHE A 66 -6.47 0.83 4.99
C PHE A 66 -6.63 1.44 6.38
N MET A 67 -6.70 2.77 6.46
CA MET A 67 -6.68 3.52 7.73
C MET A 67 -7.80 3.13 8.68
N ASP A 68 -8.98 2.82 8.18
CA ASP A 68 -10.15 2.50 9.00
C ASP A 68 -10.46 1.00 9.07
N CYS A 69 -9.49 0.15 8.81
CA CYS A 69 -9.68 -1.30 8.88
C CYS A 69 -9.90 -1.71 10.35
N PRO A 70 -11.07 -2.30 10.68
CA PRO A 70 -11.38 -2.63 12.08
C PRO A 70 -10.59 -3.81 12.62
N TYR A 71 -9.89 -4.54 11.76
CA TYR A 71 -9.14 -5.74 12.15
C TYR A 71 -7.65 -5.46 12.34
N VAL A 72 -7.23 -4.21 12.18
CA VAL A 72 -5.84 -3.80 12.36
C VAL A 72 -5.79 -2.77 13.49
N THR A 73 -5.08 -3.09 14.57
CA THR A 73 -4.98 -2.19 15.70
C THR A 73 -4.05 -1.01 15.38
N ARG A 74 -4.18 0.07 16.16
CA ARG A 74 -3.32 1.24 16.00
C ARG A 74 -1.84 0.87 16.15
N ASP A 75 -1.52 0.01 17.11
CA ASP A 75 -0.14 -0.39 17.39
C ASP A 75 0.47 -1.24 16.27
N GLU A 76 -0.36 -2.00 15.56
CA GLU A 76 0.09 -2.87 14.47
C GLU A 76 0.06 -2.21 13.11
N PHE A 77 -0.55 -1.04 13.00
CA PHE A 77 -0.89 -0.45 11.70
C PHE A 77 0.34 -0.27 10.81
N ALA A 78 1.42 0.31 11.34
CA ALA A 78 2.62 0.56 10.54
C ALA A 78 3.23 -0.76 10.05
N ASP A 79 3.30 -1.77 10.91
CA ASP A 79 3.86 -3.07 10.54
C ASP A 79 3.00 -3.78 9.49
N VAL A 80 1.68 -3.73 9.65
CA VAL A 80 0.75 -4.30 8.66
C VAL A 80 0.88 -3.57 7.33
N MET A 81 1.00 -2.24 7.35
CA MET A 81 1.16 -1.46 6.13
C MET A 81 2.45 -1.76 5.39
N GLU A 82 3.54 -2.10 6.08
CA GLU A 82 4.75 -2.54 5.39
C GLU A 82 4.48 -3.78 4.55
N GLU A 83 3.74 -4.74 5.09
CA GLU A 83 3.36 -5.94 4.36
C GLU A 83 2.40 -5.62 3.20
N VAL A 84 1.46 -4.73 3.44
CA VAL A 84 0.50 -4.27 2.41
C VAL A 84 1.23 -3.62 1.24
N ILE A 85 2.22 -2.78 1.52
CA ILE A 85 3.04 -2.13 0.49
C ILE A 85 3.74 -3.19 -0.37
N GLU A 86 4.35 -4.17 0.26
CA GLU A 86 5.04 -5.23 -0.45
C GLU A 86 4.07 -6.04 -1.33
N VAL A 87 2.93 -6.40 -0.80
CA VAL A 87 1.89 -7.13 -1.55
C VAL A 87 1.42 -6.29 -2.74
N PHE A 88 1.15 -5.01 -2.53
CA PHE A 88 0.65 -4.14 -3.60
C PHE A 88 1.58 -4.13 -4.81
N TYR A 89 2.87 -3.85 -4.60
CA TYR A 89 3.80 -3.76 -5.71
C TYR A 89 4.10 -5.12 -6.33
N THR A 90 4.15 -6.18 -5.51
CA THR A 90 4.31 -7.54 -6.03
C THR A 90 3.13 -7.91 -6.93
N MET A 91 1.91 -7.58 -6.52
CA MET A 91 0.71 -7.89 -7.29
C MET A 91 0.61 -7.06 -8.57
N LYS A 92 1.10 -5.81 -8.57
CA LYS A 92 1.14 -5.01 -9.80
C LYS A 92 2.01 -5.69 -10.86
N ILE A 93 3.10 -6.32 -10.44
CA ILE A 93 3.95 -7.09 -11.35
C ILE A 93 3.25 -8.38 -11.78
N GLU A 94 2.68 -9.12 -10.83
CA GLU A 94 2.02 -10.39 -11.12
C GLU A 94 0.82 -10.23 -12.06
N CYS A 95 0.13 -9.11 -12.00
CA CYS A 95 -0.99 -8.85 -12.91
C CYS A 95 -0.57 -8.08 -14.17
N LEU A 96 0.72 -7.87 -14.40
CA LEU A 96 1.28 -7.16 -15.55
C LEU A 96 0.69 -5.74 -15.69
N ASP A 97 0.43 -5.09 -14.57
CA ASP A 97 -0.20 -3.77 -14.49
C ASP A 97 -1.59 -3.69 -15.16
N LEU A 98 -2.26 -4.82 -15.36
CA LEU A 98 -3.59 -4.86 -15.96
C LEU A 98 -4.68 -4.35 -15.01
N ILE A 99 -4.47 -4.45 -13.70
CA ILE A 99 -5.42 -3.96 -12.71
C ILE A 99 -4.95 -2.58 -12.27
N ASP A 100 -5.81 -1.57 -12.35
CA ASP A 100 -5.41 -0.22 -11.95
C ASP A 100 -5.19 -0.13 -10.43
N ASP A 101 -4.44 0.89 -10.02
CA ASP A 101 -3.99 1.02 -8.64
C ASP A 101 -5.13 1.08 -7.64
N GLN A 102 -6.14 1.92 -7.90
CA GLN A 102 -7.27 2.08 -6.99
C GLN A 102 -8.07 0.80 -6.85
N HIS A 103 -8.31 0.12 -7.96
CA HIS A 103 -9.06 -1.13 -7.92
C HIS A 103 -8.31 -2.19 -7.13
N LEU A 104 -7.01 -2.31 -7.36
CA LEU A 104 -6.19 -3.29 -6.64
C LEU A 104 -6.17 -2.99 -5.13
N MET A 105 -6.01 -1.72 -4.75
CA MET A 105 -6.01 -1.33 -3.34
C MET A 105 -7.32 -1.69 -2.64
N HIS A 106 -8.45 -1.37 -3.27
CA HIS A 106 -9.76 -1.65 -2.69
C HIS A 106 -10.05 -3.15 -2.63
N TYR A 107 -9.61 -3.90 -3.62
CA TYR A 107 -9.74 -5.36 -3.60
C TYR A 107 -8.91 -5.95 -2.46
N MET A 108 -7.68 -5.48 -2.29
CA MET A 108 -6.81 -5.91 -1.18
C MET A 108 -7.47 -5.62 0.17
N ARG A 109 -8.02 -4.41 0.35
CA ARG A 109 -8.71 -4.04 1.58
C ARG A 109 -9.90 -4.96 1.85
N LYS A 110 -10.69 -5.25 0.83
CA LYS A 110 -11.82 -6.15 0.95
C LYS A 110 -11.36 -7.53 1.42
N GLN A 111 -10.29 -8.06 0.83
CA GLN A 111 -9.77 -9.37 1.21
C GLN A 111 -9.18 -9.36 2.62
N LEU A 112 -8.55 -8.26 3.03
CA LEU A 112 -8.05 -8.14 4.39
C LEU A 112 -9.19 -8.15 5.39
N ASP A 113 -10.27 -7.42 5.12
CA ASP A 113 -11.46 -7.41 5.96
C ASP A 113 -12.09 -8.81 6.05
N GLU A 114 -12.23 -9.50 4.93
CA GLU A 114 -12.81 -10.84 4.89
C GLU A 114 -11.97 -11.87 5.65
N SER A 115 -10.66 -11.68 5.69
CA SER A 115 -9.75 -12.55 6.43
C SER A 115 -9.56 -12.12 7.89
N HIS A 116 -10.30 -11.10 8.35
CA HIS A 116 -10.19 -10.54 9.70
C HIS A 116 -8.77 -10.06 10.01
N GLY A 117 -8.11 -9.45 9.03
CA GLY A 117 -6.80 -8.84 9.22
C GLY A 117 -5.61 -9.77 8.97
N VAL A 118 -5.84 -10.96 8.42
CA VAL A 118 -4.74 -11.91 8.15
C VAL A 118 -4.13 -11.61 6.78
N VAL A 119 -2.96 -10.99 6.78
CA VAL A 119 -2.31 -10.52 5.54
C VAL A 119 -1.99 -11.66 4.58
N VAL A 120 -1.56 -12.81 5.09
CA VAL A 120 -1.24 -13.97 4.25
C VAL A 120 -2.46 -14.43 3.46
N MET A 121 -3.62 -14.45 4.10
CA MET A 121 -4.87 -14.83 3.43
C MET A 121 -5.28 -13.80 2.38
N MET A 122 -5.14 -12.52 2.71
CA MET A 122 -5.37 -11.43 1.75
C MET A 122 -4.45 -11.60 0.54
N SER A 123 -3.16 -11.81 0.79
CA SER A 123 -2.16 -11.95 -0.26
C SER A 123 -2.49 -13.13 -1.19
N ASP A 124 -2.87 -14.27 -0.63
CA ASP A 124 -3.24 -15.45 -1.42
C ASP A 124 -4.44 -15.18 -2.32
N ALA A 125 -5.46 -14.53 -1.78
CA ALA A 125 -6.67 -14.20 -2.54
C ALA A 125 -6.38 -13.21 -3.68
N VAL A 126 -5.57 -12.20 -3.39
CA VAL A 126 -5.19 -11.21 -4.39
C VAL A 126 -4.33 -11.82 -5.49
N ASN A 127 -3.40 -12.70 -5.11
CA ASN A 127 -2.56 -13.41 -6.08
C ASN A 127 -3.42 -14.23 -7.06
N GLU A 128 -4.42 -14.93 -6.54
CA GLU A 128 -5.34 -15.70 -7.37
C GLU A 128 -6.10 -14.80 -8.35
N TYR A 129 -6.56 -13.65 -7.88
CA TYR A 129 -7.25 -12.68 -8.73
C TYR A 129 -6.32 -12.15 -9.82
N CYS A 130 -5.09 -11.82 -9.47
CA CYS A 130 -4.09 -11.35 -10.44
C CYS A 130 -3.79 -12.40 -11.48
N ARG A 131 -3.63 -13.66 -11.07
CA ARG A 131 -3.36 -14.77 -11.98
C ARG A 131 -4.49 -14.96 -12.97
N LYS A 132 -5.73 -14.92 -12.49
CA LYS A 132 -6.91 -15.05 -13.35
C LYS A 132 -7.02 -13.90 -14.35
N THR A 133 -6.68 -12.69 -13.91
CA THR A 133 -6.71 -11.52 -14.78
C THR A 133 -5.70 -11.66 -15.92
N VAL A 134 -4.50 -12.14 -15.63
CA VAL A 134 -3.47 -12.37 -16.65
C VAL A 134 -3.90 -13.48 -17.62
N GLU A 135 -4.48 -14.56 -17.12
CA GLU A 135 -4.97 -15.66 -17.95
C GLU A 135 -6.01 -15.20 -18.96
N LYS A 136 -6.89 -14.29 -18.54
CA LYS A 136 -7.92 -13.74 -19.42
C LYS A 136 -7.36 -12.70 -20.39
N GLY A 137 -6.22 -12.09 -20.05
CA GLY A 137 -5.62 -11.02 -20.84
C GLY A 137 -6.46 -9.74 -20.89
N ILE A 138 -7.53 -9.66 -20.06
CA ILE A 138 -8.44 -8.51 -20.01
C ILE A 138 -8.70 -8.19 -18.55
N TYR A 139 -8.64 -6.89 -18.22
CA TYR A 139 -8.96 -6.41 -16.88
C TYR A 139 -10.48 -6.44 -16.69
N GLU A 140 -10.94 -7.14 -15.66
CA GLU A 140 -12.33 -7.16 -15.25
C GLU A 140 -12.42 -6.77 -13.78
N PRO A 141 -13.17 -5.69 -13.44
CA PRO A 141 -13.28 -5.28 -12.04
C PRO A 141 -13.90 -6.39 -11.18
N ALA A 142 -13.29 -6.65 -10.03
CA ALA A 142 -13.87 -7.54 -9.02
C ALA A 142 -14.99 -6.78 -8.30
N GLU A 143 -16.08 -7.43 -8.05
CA GLU A 143 -17.20 -6.82 -7.34
C GLU A 143 -17.19 -7.08 -5.85
#